data_9adb7ee8b7aa473c70cd874562920302
#
_entry.id   9adb7ee8b7aa473c70cd874562920302
#
_cell.length_a   1.000
_cell.length_b   1.000
_cell.length_c   1.000
_cell.angle_alpha   90.00
_cell.angle_beta   90.00
_cell.angle_gamma   90.00
#
_symmetry.space_group_name_H-M   'P 1'
#
loop_
_entity.id
_entity.type
_entity.pdbx_description
1 polymer ?
#
loop_
_entity_poly.entity_id
_entity_poly.type
_entity_poly.pdbx_seq_one_letter_code
_entity_poly.pdbx_strand_id
1 'polypeptide(L)'
;MAWKRIVLEIGMGTDIRGCDYTKAAVRALRDALWHNSLGAANALGLDTDSMRVEVTIGVTQPDRVDRDAVLAVLPHGTGTVNVVEGGLEIPSEDGTDATLIASAAAVVRLDLP
;
A
#
# COMPACT_ATOMS: atom_id res chain seq x y z
N MET A 1 4.98 -14.07 -23.52
CA MET A 1 5.04 -13.79 -22.08
C MET A 1 4.16 -12.60 -21.77
N ALA A 2 3.44 -12.65 -20.68
CA ALA A 2 2.50 -11.59 -20.32
C ALA A 2 2.52 -11.33 -18.81
N TRP A 3 2.40 -10.07 -18.44
CA TRP A 3 2.28 -9.66 -17.04
C TRP A 3 0.88 -10.01 -16.54
N LYS A 4 0.82 -10.96 -15.61
CA LYS A 4 -0.44 -11.46 -15.07
C LYS A 4 -0.56 -11.11 -13.60
N ARG A 5 -1.75 -10.70 -13.20
CA ARG A 5 -2.06 -10.48 -11.79
C ARG A 5 -2.14 -11.84 -11.09
N ILE A 6 -1.27 -12.02 -10.09
CA ILE A 6 -1.18 -13.26 -9.33
C ILE A 6 -1.83 -13.11 -7.98
N VAL A 7 -1.64 -11.96 -7.34
CA VAL A 7 -2.13 -11.72 -5.99
C VAL A 7 -2.73 -10.32 -5.90
N LEU A 8 -3.81 -10.21 -5.15
CA LEU A 8 -4.36 -8.94 -4.67
C LEU A 8 -4.45 -9.02 -3.15
N GLU A 9 -3.76 -8.12 -2.47
CA GLU A 9 -3.83 -7.99 -1.02
C GLU A 9 -4.39 -6.63 -0.65
N ILE A 10 -5.16 -6.59 0.42
CA ILE A 10 -5.82 -5.38 0.92
C ILE A 10 -5.42 -5.19 2.37
N GLY A 11 -5.16 -3.96 2.75
CA GLY A 11 -4.83 -3.61 4.11
C GLY A 11 -5.36 -2.25 4.50
N MET A 12 -5.32 -1.99 5.79
CA MET A 12 -5.78 -0.75 6.38
C MET A 12 -4.79 -0.29 7.44
N GLY A 13 -4.55 1.01 7.50
CA GLY A 13 -3.67 1.61 8.48
C GLY A 13 -4.27 2.87 9.07
N THR A 14 -3.90 3.16 10.31
CA THR A 14 -4.43 4.30 11.03
C THR A 14 -3.32 5.18 11.56
N ASP A 15 -3.60 6.49 11.62
CA ASP A 15 -2.85 7.43 12.44
C ASP A 15 -3.84 8.14 13.36
N ILE A 16 -3.73 7.89 14.67
CA ILE A 16 -4.72 8.36 15.64
C ILE A 16 -4.57 9.85 15.91
N ARG A 17 -3.35 10.36 15.81
CA ARG A 17 -3.03 11.77 16.13
C ARG A 17 -1.96 12.29 15.18
N GLY A 18 -2.00 13.59 14.92
CA GLY A 18 -0.97 14.31 14.19
C GLY A 18 -1.21 14.46 12.70
N CYS A 19 -2.29 13.89 12.18
CA CYS A 19 -2.67 13.99 10.76
C CYS A 19 -1.54 13.64 9.80
N ASP A 20 -0.81 12.55 10.09
CA ASP A 20 0.27 12.08 9.24
C ASP A 20 -0.27 11.07 8.23
N TYR A 21 -0.63 11.57 7.05
CA TYR A 21 -1.20 10.76 5.96
C TYR A 21 -0.21 9.72 5.45
N THR A 22 1.06 10.04 5.38
CA THR A 22 2.10 9.10 4.96
C THR A 22 2.22 7.94 5.94
N LYS A 23 2.19 8.23 7.23
CA LYS A 23 2.27 7.21 8.28
C LYS A 23 1.07 6.24 8.20
N ALA A 24 -0.13 6.76 8.02
CA ALA A 24 -1.32 5.93 7.83
C ALA A 24 -1.19 5.06 6.57
N ALA A 25 -0.72 5.63 5.47
CA ALA A 25 -0.51 4.92 4.21
C ALA A 25 0.54 3.81 4.33
N VAL A 26 1.66 4.09 5.00
CA VAL A 26 2.73 3.09 5.24
C VAL A 26 2.19 1.93 6.07
N ARG A 27 1.42 2.23 7.11
CA ARG A 27 0.79 1.19 7.93
C ARG A 27 -0.21 0.35 7.15
N ALA A 28 -0.98 0.99 6.27
CA ALA A 28 -1.93 0.30 5.42
C ALA A 28 -1.23 -0.68 4.46
N LEU A 29 -0.14 -0.24 3.84
CA LEU A 29 0.63 -1.11 2.95
C LEU A 29 1.28 -2.27 3.70
N ARG A 30 1.85 -2.01 4.88
CA ARG A 30 2.41 -3.08 5.71
C ARG A 30 1.37 -4.11 6.09
N ASP A 31 0.16 -3.68 6.42
CA ASP A 31 -0.95 -4.58 6.72
C ASP A 31 -1.29 -5.45 5.50
N ALA A 32 -1.38 -4.85 4.31
CA ALA A 32 -1.62 -5.58 3.08
C ALA A 32 -0.53 -6.64 2.82
N LEU A 33 0.73 -6.28 2.99
CA LEU A 33 1.87 -7.18 2.73
C LEU A 33 2.03 -8.27 3.79
N TRP A 34 1.45 -8.11 4.96
CA TRP A 34 1.46 -9.11 6.02
C TRP A 34 0.87 -10.44 5.55
N HIS A 35 -0.01 -10.42 4.57
CA HIS A 35 -0.69 -11.61 4.05
C HIS A 35 0.18 -12.45 3.07
N ASN A 36 1.49 -12.23 3.03
CA ASN A 36 2.46 -13.00 2.23
C ASN A 36 2.31 -12.89 0.72
N SER A 37 1.74 -11.79 0.22
CA SER A 37 1.63 -11.57 -1.22
C SER A 37 2.98 -11.65 -1.94
N LEU A 38 4.07 -11.29 -1.25
CA LEU A 38 5.42 -11.29 -1.81
C LEU A 38 6.04 -12.69 -1.92
N GLY A 39 5.40 -13.72 -1.38
CA GLY A 39 5.84 -15.11 -1.53
C GLY A 39 5.42 -15.76 -2.85
N ALA A 40 4.58 -15.11 -3.64
CA ALA A 40 4.00 -15.70 -4.85
C ALA A 40 5.08 -16.09 -5.88
N ALA A 41 6.10 -15.26 -6.07
CA ALA A 41 7.20 -15.53 -7.01
C ALA A 41 7.95 -16.80 -6.63
N ASN A 42 8.30 -16.95 -5.34
CA ASN A 42 9.00 -18.14 -4.86
C ASN A 42 8.17 -19.41 -5.04
N ALA A 43 6.85 -19.33 -4.80
CA ALA A 43 5.96 -20.45 -4.99
C ALA A 43 5.91 -20.94 -6.44
N LEU A 44 6.17 -20.05 -7.39
CA LEU A 44 6.22 -20.35 -8.83
C LEU A 44 7.65 -20.60 -9.35
N GLY A 45 8.64 -20.65 -8.45
CA GLY A 45 10.03 -20.87 -8.83
C GLY A 45 10.69 -19.68 -9.50
N LEU A 46 10.17 -18.48 -9.30
CA LEU A 46 10.69 -17.24 -9.87
C LEU A 46 11.42 -16.40 -8.82
N ASP A 47 12.29 -15.50 -9.30
CA ASP A 47 12.99 -14.56 -8.45
C ASP A 47 11.97 -13.54 -7.87
N THR A 48 12.05 -13.27 -6.56
CA THR A 48 11.21 -12.26 -5.93
C THR A 48 11.39 -10.87 -6.52
N ASP A 49 12.58 -10.55 -7.03
CA ASP A 49 12.84 -9.27 -7.68
C ASP A 49 12.20 -9.14 -9.07
N SER A 50 11.69 -10.23 -9.63
CA SER A 50 10.96 -10.20 -10.90
C SER A 50 9.53 -9.69 -10.78
N MET A 51 9.02 -9.53 -9.56
CA MET A 51 7.66 -9.04 -9.33
C MET A 51 7.50 -7.57 -9.68
N ARG A 52 6.33 -7.23 -10.21
CA ARG A 52 5.83 -5.87 -10.24
C ARG A 52 4.73 -5.73 -9.20
N VAL A 53 4.87 -4.73 -8.34
CA VAL A 53 3.90 -4.48 -7.27
C VAL A 53 3.24 -3.12 -7.53
N GLU A 54 1.96 -3.13 -7.82
CA GLU A 54 1.18 -1.92 -8.03
C GLU A 54 0.43 -1.62 -6.73
N VAL A 55 0.81 -0.53 -6.07
CA VAL A 55 0.20 -0.11 -4.81
C VAL A 55 -0.77 1.02 -5.06
N THR A 56 -1.98 0.90 -4.54
CA THR A 56 -2.96 1.99 -4.50
C THR A 56 -3.27 2.30 -3.05
N ILE A 57 -3.12 3.56 -2.69
CA ILE A 57 -3.41 4.09 -1.35
C ILE A 57 -4.64 4.98 -1.44
N GLY A 58 -5.61 4.77 -0.56
CA GLY A 58 -6.77 5.66 -0.40
C GLY A 58 -6.66 6.44 0.89
N VAL A 59 -6.62 7.75 0.81
CA VAL A 59 -6.66 8.69 1.94
C VAL A 59 -7.53 9.89 1.57
N THR A 60 -7.99 10.65 2.57
CA THR A 60 -8.85 11.80 2.32
C THR A 60 -8.13 12.98 1.67
N GLN A 61 -6.80 13.07 1.84
CA GLN A 61 -5.99 14.12 1.22
C GLN A 61 -4.77 13.50 0.51
N PRO A 62 -4.96 13.00 -0.73
CA PRO A 62 -3.90 12.28 -1.45
C PRO A 62 -2.60 13.05 -1.64
N ASP A 63 -2.68 14.36 -1.79
CA ASP A 63 -1.49 15.22 -2.03
C ASP A 63 -0.55 15.27 -0.83
N ARG A 64 -0.99 14.83 0.33
CA ARG A 64 -0.21 14.87 1.56
C ARG A 64 0.57 13.58 1.82
N VAL A 65 0.47 12.59 0.95
CA VAL A 65 1.22 11.34 1.07
C VAL A 65 2.53 11.44 0.33
N ASP A 66 3.63 11.13 1.02
CA ASP A 66 4.94 10.94 0.39
C ASP A 66 5.00 9.57 -0.26
N ARG A 67 4.88 9.52 -1.58
CA ARG A 67 4.87 8.28 -2.34
C ARG A 67 6.18 7.50 -2.22
N ASP A 68 7.30 8.18 -2.12
CA ASP A 68 8.60 7.53 -2.00
C ASP A 68 8.73 6.80 -0.66
N ALA A 69 8.21 7.39 0.41
CA ALA A 69 8.18 6.74 1.72
C ALA A 69 7.30 5.48 1.71
N VAL A 70 6.19 5.51 1.00
CA VAL A 70 5.31 4.34 0.83
C VAL A 70 6.02 3.27 0.01
N LEU A 71 6.63 3.66 -1.11
CA LEU A 71 7.35 2.75 -2.00
C LEU A 71 8.50 2.03 -1.27
N ALA A 72 9.17 2.71 -0.34
CA ALA A 72 10.27 2.17 0.44
C ALA A 72 9.87 1.00 1.35
N VAL A 73 8.57 0.78 1.58
CA VAL A 73 8.07 -0.37 2.35
C VAL A 73 8.26 -1.68 1.60
N LEU A 74 8.29 -1.64 0.27
CA LEU A 74 8.41 -2.85 -0.55
C LEU A 74 9.81 -3.45 -0.41
N PRO A 75 9.93 -4.69 0.08
CA PRO A 75 11.25 -5.32 0.25
C PRO A 75 11.82 -5.87 -1.06
N HIS A 76 10.97 -6.19 -2.03
CA HIS A 76 11.36 -6.86 -3.28
C HIS A 76 10.53 -6.34 -4.45
N GLY A 77 11.09 -6.52 -5.65
CA GLY A 77 10.41 -6.21 -6.89
C GLY A 77 10.48 -4.73 -7.26
N THR A 78 9.82 -4.42 -8.35
CA THR A 78 9.66 -3.04 -8.84
C THR A 78 8.25 -2.57 -8.52
N GLY A 79 8.14 -1.46 -7.81
CA GLY A 79 6.87 -0.96 -7.34
C GLY A 79 6.46 0.38 -7.95
N THR A 80 5.17 0.58 -8.02
CA THR A 80 4.56 1.87 -8.29
C THR A 80 3.55 2.18 -7.21
N VAL A 81 3.40 3.46 -6.87
CA VAL A 81 2.45 3.92 -5.87
C VAL A 81 1.53 4.95 -6.50
N ASN A 82 0.24 4.66 -6.44
CA ASN A 82 -0.83 5.58 -6.83
C ASN A 82 -1.62 5.95 -5.58
N VAL A 83 -1.89 7.23 -5.38
CA VAL A 83 -2.64 7.71 -4.22
C VAL A 83 -3.92 8.36 -4.71
N VAL A 84 -5.04 7.87 -4.20
CA VAL A 84 -6.37 8.33 -4.59
C VAL A 84 -7.14 8.80 -3.36
N GLU A 85 -8.21 9.52 -3.59
CA GLU A 85 -9.12 9.90 -2.52
C GLU A 85 -9.87 8.68 -2.01
N GLY A 86 -9.85 8.47 -0.72
CA GLY A 86 -10.49 7.34 -0.05
C GLY A 86 -10.21 7.39 1.44
N GLY A 87 -10.35 6.24 2.12
CA GLY A 87 -10.16 6.17 3.55
C GLY A 87 -11.17 7.00 4.33
N LEU A 88 -10.82 7.31 5.56
CA LEU A 88 -11.67 8.11 6.46
C LEU A 88 -10.83 9.10 7.24
N GLU A 89 -11.43 10.20 7.61
CA GLU A 89 -10.84 11.19 8.50
C GLU A 89 -11.90 11.58 9.52
N ILE A 90 -11.63 11.30 10.78
CA ILE A 90 -12.54 11.54 11.87
C ILE A 90 -11.95 12.68 12.73
N PRO A 91 -12.51 13.90 12.64
CA PRO A 91 -12.00 15.02 13.45
C PRO A 91 -12.15 14.72 14.94
N SER A 92 -11.20 15.24 15.72
CA SER A 92 -11.35 15.27 17.17
C SER A 92 -12.50 16.18 17.55
N GLU A 93 -13.02 16.02 18.76
CA GLU A 93 -14.20 16.76 19.23
C GLU A 93 -13.98 18.27 19.21
N ASP A 94 -12.75 18.72 19.53
CA ASP A 94 -12.37 20.14 19.50
C ASP A 94 -11.91 20.64 18.12
N GLY A 95 -11.82 19.76 17.13
CA GLY A 95 -11.44 20.13 15.77
C GLY A 95 -9.96 20.42 15.55
N THR A 96 -9.10 20.20 16.57
CA THR A 96 -7.66 20.51 16.45
C THR A 96 -6.84 19.38 15.88
N ASP A 97 -7.37 18.17 15.78
CA ASP A 97 -6.69 16.97 15.29
C ASP A 97 -7.69 16.06 14.58
N ALA A 98 -7.23 14.92 14.10
CA ALA A 98 -8.08 13.93 13.47
C ALA A 98 -7.45 12.55 13.55
N THR A 99 -8.29 11.53 13.53
CA THR A 99 -7.88 10.15 13.30
C THR A 99 -8.00 9.86 11.81
N LEU A 100 -6.93 9.38 11.22
CA LEU A 100 -6.86 9.03 9.80
C LEU A 100 -6.92 7.53 9.62
N ILE A 101 -7.72 7.09 8.65
CA ILE A 101 -7.74 5.69 8.23
C ILE A 101 -7.41 5.65 6.75
N ALA A 102 -6.31 4.97 6.42
CA ALA A 102 -5.89 4.74 5.04
C ALA A 102 -6.21 3.31 4.63
N SER A 103 -6.55 3.14 3.36
CA SER A 103 -6.72 1.83 2.73
C SER A 103 -5.57 1.61 1.75
N ALA A 104 -5.14 0.36 1.61
CA ALA A 104 -4.12 -0.01 0.64
C ALA A 104 -4.55 -1.24 -0.13
N ALA A 105 -4.25 -1.26 -1.42
CA ALA A 105 -4.33 -2.44 -2.25
C ALA A 105 -2.96 -2.67 -2.89
N ALA A 106 -2.47 -3.89 -2.83
CA ALA A 106 -1.23 -4.30 -3.48
C ALA A 106 -1.55 -5.38 -4.50
N VAL A 107 -1.32 -5.08 -5.77
CA VAL A 107 -1.46 -6.03 -6.87
C VAL A 107 -0.08 -6.50 -7.26
N VAL A 108 0.16 -7.80 -7.18
CA VAL A 108 1.43 -8.42 -7.57
C VAL A 108 1.25 -9.04 -8.95
N ARG A 109 2.13 -8.64 -9.88
CA ARG A 109 2.16 -9.17 -11.23
C ARG A 109 3.48 -9.88 -11.49
N LEU A 110 3.38 -10.95 -12.25
CA LEU A 110 4.53 -11.70 -12.75
C LEU A 110 4.40 -11.85 -14.26
N ASP A 111 5.55 -11.81 -14.94
CA ASP A 111 5.62 -12.08 -16.38
C ASP A 111 5.68 -13.58 -16.58
N LEU A 112 4.58 -14.16 -17.02
CA LEU A 112 4.42 -15.61 -17.17
C LEU A 112 4.22 -15.99 -18.63
N PRO A 113 4.68 -17.20 -19.01
CA PRO A 113 4.45 -17.72 -20.37
C PRO A 113 2.97 -17.97 -20.69
#